data_f5b81d54b6442eb7bc7c8d1728409573
#
_entry.id   f5b81d54b6442eb7bc7c8d1728409573
#
_cell.length_a   1.000
_cell.length_b   1.000
_cell.length_c   1.000
_cell.angle_alpha   90.00
_cell.angle_beta   90.00
_cell.angle_gamma   90.00
#
_symmetry.space_group_name_H-M   'P 1'
#
loop_
_entity.id
_entity.type
_entity.pdbx_description
1 polymer ?
#
loop_
_entity_poly.entity_id
_entity_poly.type
_entity_poly.pdbx_seq_one_letter_code
_entity_poly.pdbx_strand_id
1 'polypeptide(L)'
;MSSLPLPEQPPAAERPRLSLSMIVRDEAERIEAALASVAGFVDEMVVLDTGSSDDTVAIAERCGAVVASMPWPGDFAPARNRALELVRGDWVLVLDADERLRPEARAPLLELIARPELLVITLLREEEGALQSPYSSVSRLFRRHPALRWSRPYHAMVDD
;
A
#
# COMPACT_ATOMS: atom_id res chain seq x y z
N MET A 1 17.08 -34.79 -23.11
CA MET A 1 16.83 -33.34 -23.13
C MET A 1 17.05 -32.81 -21.71
N SER A 2 18.09 -32.06 -21.53
CA SER A 2 18.32 -31.40 -20.24
C SER A 2 17.36 -30.24 -20.09
N SER A 3 16.43 -30.32 -19.15
CA SER A 3 15.68 -29.14 -18.73
C SER A 3 16.65 -28.20 -18.09
N LEU A 4 16.82 -27.00 -18.65
CA LEU A 4 17.51 -25.94 -17.97
C LEU A 4 16.78 -25.64 -16.66
N PRO A 5 17.44 -25.60 -15.51
CA PRO A 5 16.77 -25.22 -14.28
C PRO A 5 16.23 -23.80 -14.46
N LEU A 6 14.98 -23.60 -14.03
CA LEU A 6 14.42 -22.24 -13.92
C LEU A 6 15.35 -21.44 -13.02
N PRO A 7 15.59 -20.16 -13.34
CA PRO A 7 16.41 -19.32 -12.48
C PRO A 7 15.82 -19.37 -11.06
N GLU A 8 16.63 -19.75 -10.09
CA GLU A 8 16.24 -19.70 -8.70
C GLU A 8 15.85 -18.27 -8.37
N GLN A 9 14.65 -18.10 -7.80
CA GLN A 9 14.26 -16.80 -7.29
C GLN A 9 15.21 -16.44 -6.14
N PRO A 10 15.73 -15.20 -6.11
CA PRO A 10 16.57 -14.79 -5.01
C PRO A 10 15.85 -15.00 -3.68
N PRO A 11 16.58 -15.40 -2.62
CA PRO A 11 15.98 -15.57 -1.32
C PRO A 11 15.24 -14.29 -0.89
N ALA A 12 14.14 -14.44 -0.14
CA ALA A 12 13.30 -13.33 0.31
C ALA A 12 14.09 -12.20 1.01
N ALA A 13 15.25 -12.51 1.60
CA ALA A 13 16.15 -11.53 2.21
C ALA A 13 16.89 -10.64 1.21
N GLU A 14 17.00 -11.03 -0.07
CA GLU A 14 17.74 -10.29 -1.11
C GLU A 14 16.84 -9.42 -1.99
N ARG A 15 15.51 -9.59 -1.91
CA ARG A 15 14.56 -8.74 -2.62
C ARG A 15 14.19 -7.51 -1.78
N PRO A 16 13.84 -6.38 -2.41
CA PRO A 16 13.30 -5.25 -1.67
C PRO A 16 12.06 -5.64 -0.87
N ARG A 17 11.98 -5.18 0.36
CA ARG A 17 10.81 -5.39 1.19
C ARG A 17 9.74 -4.36 0.87
N LEU A 18 8.51 -4.82 0.83
CA LEU A 18 7.35 -4.01 0.48
C LEU A 18 6.38 -3.91 1.66
N SER A 19 6.06 -2.69 2.05
CA SER A 19 5.09 -2.43 3.11
C SER A 19 3.80 -1.86 2.53
N LEU A 20 2.65 -2.29 3.07
CA LEU A 20 1.38 -1.59 2.87
C LEU A 20 1.26 -0.49 3.92
N SER A 21 0.84 0.70 3.51
CA SER A 21 0.45 1.80 4.38
C SER A 21 -1.00 2.18 4.09
N MET A 22 -1.85 2.11 5.09
CA MET A 22 -3.28 2.41 4.95
C MET A 22 -3.75 3.26 6.14
N ILE A 23 -4.48 4.33 5.88
CA ILE A 23 -5.16 5.09 6.92
C ILE A 23 -6.66 4.79 6.83
N VAL A 24 -7.30 4.60 7.98
CA VAL A 24 -8.71 4.15 8.04
C VAL A 24 -9.51 4.92 9.08
N ARG A 25 -10.81 5.00 8.84
CA ARG A 25 -11.81 5.39 9.81
C ARG A 25 -13.16 4.80 9.41
N ASP A 26 -13.74 3.96 10.28
CA ASP A 26 -15.06 3.34 10.07
C ASP A 26 -15.19 2.61 8.71
N GLU A 27 -14.24 1.71 8.44
CA GLU A 27 -14.15 0.94 7.20
C GLU A 27 -14.37 -0.57 7.40
N ALA A 28 -15.13 -0.95 8.42
CA ALA A 28 -15.33 -2.36 8.78
C ALA A 28 -15.88 -3.22 7.63
N GLU A 29 -16.70 -2.65 6.75
CA GLU A 29 -17.31 -3.40 5.63
C GLU A 29 -16.33 -3.67 4.47
N ARG A 30 -15.24 -2.89 4.36
CA ARG A 30 -14.37 -2.89 3.18
C ARG A 30 -12.92 -3.29 3.45
N ILE A 31 -12.45 -3.07 4.66
CA ILE A 31 -11.02 -3.23 4.99
C ILE A 31 -10.52 -4.65 4.78
N GLU A 32 -11.32 -5.66 5.07
CA GLU A 32 -10.89 -7.05 4.92
C GLU A 32 -10.53 -7.38 3.48
N ALA A 33 -11.38 -7.00 2.52
CA ALA A 33 -11.11 -7.24 1.10
C ALA A 33 -9.87 -6.48 0.60
N ALA A 34 -9.67 -5.25 1.07
CA ALA A 34 -8.50 -4.46 0.73
C ALA A 34 -7.21 -5.12 1.23
N LEU A 35 -7.17 -5.54 2.49
CA LEU A 35 -6.01 -6.21 3.08
C LEU A 35 -5.76 -7.58 2.45
N ALA A 36 -6.82 -8.34 2.16
CA ALA A 36 -6.71 -9.64 1.50
C ALA A 36 -6.09 -9.51 0.10
N SER A 37 -6.34 -8.42 -0.60
CA SER A 37 -5.81 -8.20 -1.96
C SER A 37 -4.29 -8.05 -2.00
N VAL A 38 -3.65 -7.72 -0.90
CA VAL A 38 -2.20 -7.55 -0.78
C VAL A 38 -1.53 -8.56 0.16
N ALA A 39 -2.31 -9.35 0.88
CA ALA A 39 -1.78 -10.38 1.76
C ALA A 39 -0.93 -11.39 0.96
N GLY A 40 0.27 -11.72 1.48
CA GLY A 40 1.23 -12.58 0.80
C GLY A 40 2.02 -11.89 -0.32
N PHE A 41 1.61 -10.71 -0.75
CA PHE A 41 2.33 -9.88 -1.70
C PHE A 41 3.24 -8.87 -1.00
N VAL A 42 2.72 -8.20 0.02
CA VAL A 42 3.50 -7.29 0.86
C VAL A 42 4.15 -8.06 2.02
N ASP A 43 5.27 -7.55 2.52
CA ASP A 43 5.99 -8.14 3.64
C ASP A 43 5.42 -7.70 5.00
N GLU A 44 4.80 -6.55 5.05
CA GLU A 44 4.07 -6.07 6.23
C GLU A 44 2.87 -5.23 5.83
N MET A 45 1.87 -5.20 6.69
CA MET A 45 0.71 -4.32 6.54
C MET A 45 0.61 -3.43 7.78
N VAL A 46 0.67 -2.10 7.55
CA VAL A 46 0.52 -1.10 8.60
C VAL A 46 -0.78 -0.32 8.35
N VAL A 47 -1.66 -0.35 9.34
CA VAL A 47 -2.93 0.35 9.32
C VAL A 47 -2.92 1.41 10.42
N LEU A 48 -3.14 2.66 10.05
CA LEU A 48 -3.29 3.77 10.99
C LEU A 48 -4.79 4.10 11.13
N ASP A 49 -5.33 3.87 12.32
CA ASP A 49 -6.71 4.18 12.64
C ASP A 49 -6.82 5.62 13.15
N THR A 50 -7.75 6.38 12.59
CA THR A 50 -7.96 7.78 12.94
C THR A 50 -9.23 8.04 13.75
N GLY A 51 -9.71 7.02 14.46
CA GLY A 51 -10.85 7.17 15.39
C GLY A 51 -12.07 6.37 14.96
N SER A 52 -11.91 5.12 14.53
CA SER A 52 -13.02 4.23 14.21
C SER A 52 -13.86 3.93 15.45
N SER A 53 -15.17 3.92 15.28
CA SER A 53 -16.15 3.52 16.30
C SER A 53 -16.71 2.12 16.02
N ASP A 54 -16.46 1.54 14.86
CA ASP A 54 -16.87 0.20 14.45
C ASP A 54 -15.76 -0.84 14.67
N ASP A 55 -15.90 -2.02 14.07
CA ASP A 55 -14.95 -3.12 14.22
C ASP A 55 -13.71 -3.03 13.31
N THR A 56 -13.44 -1.88 12.69
CA THR A 56 -12.33 -1.70 11.75
C THR A 56 -11.00 -2.19 12.32
N VAL A 57 -10.63 -1.76 13.52
CA VAL A 57 -9.36 -2.12 14.15
C VAL A 57 -9.26 -3.63 14.40
N ALA A 58 -10.31 -4.23 14.95
CA ALA A 58 -10.35 -5.66 15.23
C ALA A 58 -10.21 -6.49 13.94
N ILE A 59 -10.87 -6.07 12.86
CA ILE A 59 -10.77 -6.74 11.56
C ILE A 59 -9.36 -6.62 11.00
N ALA A 60 -8.75 -5.44 11.05
CA ALA A 60 -7.39 -5.23 10.57
C ALA A 60 -6.38 -6.12 11.31
N GLU A 61 -6.47 -6.18 12.62
CA GLU A 61 -5.59 -7.04 13.44
C GLU A 61 -5.78 -8.52 13.10
N ARG A 62 -7.02 -8.96 12.92
CA ARG A 62 -7.33 -10.33 12.52
C ARG A 62 -6.75 -10.68 11.15
N CYS A 63 -6.64 -9.71 10.24
CA CYS A 63 -6.03 -9.89 8.93
C CYS A 63 -4.49 -9.88 8.97
N GLY A 64 -3.88 -9.68 10.13
CA GLY A 64 -2.43 -9.68 10.30
C GLY A 64 -1.78 -8.32 10.19
N ALA A 65 -2.55 -7.24 10.14
CA ALA A 65 -2.00 -5.89 10.11
C ALA A 65 -1.51 -5.44 11.49
N VAL A 66 -0.44 -4.64 11.50
CA VAL A 66 -0.05 -3.87 12.68
C VAL A 66 -0.89 -2.59 12.68
N VAL A 67 -1.66 -2.38 13.74
CA VAL A 67 -2.55 -1.24 13.85
C VAL A 67 -1.99 -0.23 14.85
N ALA A 68 -1.87 1.02 14.42
CA ALA A 68 -1.61 2.16 15.28
C ALA A 68 -2.79 3.13 15.21
N SER A 69 -2.89 4.03 16.17
CA SER A 69 -4.00 4.98 16.26
C SER A 69 -3.49 6.39 16.43
N MET A 70 -4.20 7.34 15.85
CA MET A 70 -4.04 8.77 16.14
C MET A 70 -5.40 9.46 16.00
N PRO A 71 -5.65 10.56 16.72
CA PRO A 71 -6.82 11.38 16.48
C PRO A 71 -6.78 11.94 15.05
N TRP A 72 -7.94 12.09 14.41
CA TRP A 72 -8.00 12.70 13.08
C TRP A 72 -7.43 14.14 13.14
N PRO A 73 -6.35 14.43 12.39
CA PRO A 73 -5.67 15.72 12.49
C PRO A 73 -6.31 16.85 11.67
N GLY A 74 -7.43 16.60 11.00
CA GLY A 74 -8.11 17.58 10.16
C GLY A 74 -7.72 17.52 8.69
N ASP A 75 -6.64 16.83 8.32
CA ASP A 75 -6.26 16.60 6.94
C ASP A 75 -5.53 15.26 6.74
N PHE A 76 -5.39 14.82 5.48
CA PHE A 76 -4.82 13.52 5.17
C PHE A 76 -3.29 13.46 5.27
N ALA A 77 -2.59 14.55 4.96
CA ALA A 77 -1.14 14.52 4.86
C ALA A 77 -0.45 14.18 6.19
N PRO A 78 -0.82 14.78 7.34
CA PRO A 78 -0.24 14.38 8.63
C PRO A 78 -0.51 12.91 8.98
N ALA A 79 -1.72 12.40 8.71
CA ALA A 79 -2.04 11.00 8.96
C ALA A 79 -1.23 10.07 8.07
N ARG A 80 -1.13 10.36 6.79
CA ARG A 80 -0.32 9.56 5.85
C ARG A 80 1.17 9.60 6.20
N ASN A 81 1.69 10.76 6.61
CA ASN A 81 3.08 10.88 7.03
C ASN A 81 3.35 10.12 8.33
N ARG A 82 2.39 10.12 9.26
CA ARG A 82 2.51 9.32 10.47
C ARG A 82 2.56 7.83 10.14
N ALA A 83 1.72 7.36 9.23
CA ALA A 83 1.74 5.98 8.76
C ALA A 83 3.10 5.63 8.11
N LEU A 84 3.69 6.55 7.33
CA LEU A 84 5.00 6.35 6.74
C LEU A 84 6.12 6.16 7.76
N GLU A 85 6.04 6.80 8.92
CA GLU A 85 7.01 6.62 9.99
C GLU A 85 6.99 5.21 10.57
N LEU A 86 5.89 4.48 10.42
CA LEU A 86 5.68 3.16 11.01
C LEU A 86 6.07 2.01 10.07
N VAL A 87 6.15 2.25 8.76
CA VAL A 87 6.53 1.22 7.79
C VAL A 87 8.05 0.99 7.80
N ARG A 88 8.46 -0.24 7.53
CA ARG A 88 9.87 -0.66 7.58
C ARG A 88 10.41 -1.13 6.23
N GLY A 89 9.54 -1.36 5.25
CA GLY A 89 9.93 -1.84 3.94
C GLY A 89 10.75 -0.82 3.15
N ASP A 90 11.44 -1.30 2.14
CA ASP A 90 12.18 -0.44 1.20
C ASP A 90 11.25 0.31 0.28
N TRP A 91 10.10 -0.27 0.00
CA TRP A 91 9.02 0.29 -0.80
C TRP A 91 7.73 0.35 -0.02
N VAL A 92 6.91 1.33 -0.32
CA VAL A 92 5.61 1.55 0.33
C VAL A 92 4.52 1.56 -0.72
N LEU A 93 3.54 0.68 -0.55
CA LEU A 93 2.29 0.67 -1.30
C LEU A 93 1.21 1.31 -0.44
N VAL A 94 0.54 2.33 -0.97
CA VAL A 94 -0.56 2.99 -0.29
C VAL A 94 -1.88 2.59 -0.94
N LEU A 95 -2.78 2.03 -0.14
CA LEU A 95 -4.16 1.75 -0.54
C LEU A 95 -5.12 2.39 0.46
N ASP A 96 -6.25 2.85 -0.03
CA ASP A 96 -7.40 3.16 0.80
C ASP A 96 -8.22 1.88 1.05
N ALA A 97 -9.03 1.88 2.11
CA ALA A 97 -9.77 0.67 2.50
C ALA A 97 -10.83 0.23 1.47
N ASP A 98 -11.23 1.12 0.57
CA ASP A 98 -12.13 0.85 -0.54
C ASP A 98 -11.42 0.45 -1.84
N GLU A 99 -10.10 0.29 -1.79
CA GLU A 99 -9.28 -0.09 -2.94
C GLU A 99 -8.75 -1.52 -2.77
N ARG A 100 -8.55 -2.19 -3.90
CA ARG A 100 -7.98 -3.55 -3.94
C ARG A 100 -6.96 -3.65 -5.05
N LEU A 101 -5.88 -4.35 -4.79
CA LEU A 101 -4.89 -4.67 -5.81
C LEU A 101 -5.36 -5.86 -6.64
N ARG A 102 -5.31 -5.75 -7.96
CA ARG A 102 -5.59 -6.89 -8.83
C ARG A 102 -4.47 -7.93 -8.72
N PRO A 103 -4.79 -9.23 -8.68
CA PRO A 103 -3.76 -10.28 -8.60
C PRO A 103 -2.75 -10.21 -9.74
N GLU A 104 -3.17 -9.82 -10.94
CA GLU A 104 -2.32 -9.71 -12.13
C GLU A 104 -1.25 -8.63 -12.01
N ALA A 105 -1.44 -7.67 -11.12
CA ALA A 105 -0.47 -6.60 -10.89
C ALA A 105 0.73 -7.06 -10.05
N ARG A 106 0.61 -8.14 -9.29
CA ARG A 106 1.63 -8.55 -8.32
C ARG A 106 2.98 -8.84 -8.95
N ALA A 107 3.04 -9.70 -9.95
CA ALA A 107 4.30 -10.08 -10.58
C ALA A 107 5.00 -8.90 -11.27
N PRO A 108 4.33 -8.07 -12.11
CA PRO A 108 4.96 -6.90 -12.69
C PRO A 108 5.48 -5.90 -11.64
N LEU A 109 4.76 -5.70 -10.55
CA LEU A 109 5.20 -4.77 -9.49
C LEU A 109 6.44 -5.27 -8.78
N LEU A 110 6.56 -6.57 -8.52
CA LEU A 110 7.77 -7.14 -7.92
C LEU A 110 8.99 -6.94 -8.82
N GLU A 111 8.84 -7.06 -10.14
CA GLU A 111 9.91 -6.78 -11.08
C GLU A 111 10.32 -5.30 -11.07
N LEU A 112 9.35 -4.40 -11.01
CA LEU A 112 9.62 -2.96 -11.00
C LEU A 112 10.33 -2.49 -9.73
N ILE A 113 9.91 -2.95 -8.56
CA ILE A 113 10.55 -2.54 -7.30
C ILE A 113 11.98 -3.07 -7.15
N ALA A 114 12.34 -4.09 -7.92
CA ALA A 114 13.71 -4.61 -7.95
C ALA A 114 14.67 -3.69 -8.74
N ARG A 115 14.16 -2.72 -9.49
CA ARG A 115 14.99 -1.80 -10.28
C ARG A 115 15.52 -0.66 -9.41
N PRO A 116 16.84 -0.53 -9.24
CA PRO A 116 17.41 0.47 -8.34
C PRO A 116 17.22 1.91 -8.80
N GLU A 117 16.98 2.13 -10.09
CA GLU A 117 16.77 3.46 -10.67
C GLU A 117 15.38 4.05 -10.44
N LEU A 118 14.41 3.22 -10.03
CA LEU A 118 13.03 3.67 -9.83
C LEU A 118 12.82 4.19 -8.41
N LEU A 119 12.11 5.31 -8.28
CA LEU A 119 11.71 5.89 -6.99
C LEU A 119 10.20 5.85 -6.79
N VAL A 120 9.43 6.09 -7.83
CA VAL A 120 7.97 6.15 -7.76
C VAL A 120 7.40 5.37 -8.93
N ILE A 121 6.37 4.58 -8.66
CA ILE A 121 5.62 3.84 -9.66
C ILE A 121 4.18 4.32 -9.59
N THR A 122 3.67 4.80 -10.71
CA THR A 122 2.30 5.24 -10.84
C THR A 122 1.42 4.05 -11.21
N LEU A 123 0.36 3.84 -10.44
CA LEU A 123 -0.60 2.78 -10.68
C LEU A 123 -1.85 3.34 -11.37
N LEU A 124 -2.46 2.53 -12.22
CA LEU A 124 -3.76 2.84 -12.80
C LEU A 124 -4.85 2.40 -11.84
N ARG A 125 -5.71 3.34 -11.47
CA ARG A 125 -6.89 3.06 -10.66
C ARG A 125 -8.12 2.94 -11.56
N GLU A 126 -8.84 1.84 -11.43
CA GLU A 126 -10.11 1.60 -12.11
C GLU A 126 -11.25 1.66 -11.10
N GLU A 127 -12.29 2.39 -11.43
CA GLU A 127 -13.50 2.44 -10.60
C GLU A 127 -14.51 1.41 -11.10
N GLU A 128 -14.94 0.52 -10.21
CA GLU A 128 -15.98 -0.46 -10.52
C GLU A 128 -17.33 0.24 -10.78
N GLY A 129 -18.03 -0.18 -11.81
CA GLY A 129 -19.35 0.34 -12.17
C GLY A 129 -19.35 1.67 -12.88
N ALA A 130 -18.20 2.27 -13.17
CA ALA A 130 -18.13 3.50 -13.94
C ALA A 130 -18.41 3.23 -15.43
N LEU A 131 -19.29 4.06 -16.02
CA LEU A 131 -19.70 3.92 -17.41
C LEU A 131 -18.74 4.55 -18.42
N GLN A 132 -17.78 5.33 -17.97
CA GLN A 132 -16.82 6.05 -18.83
C GLN A 132 -15.42 5.99 -18.24
N SER A 133 -14.47 5.76 -19.13
CA SER A 133 -13.04 5.68 -18.89
C SER A 133 -12.59 6.05 -17.47
N PRO A 134 -12.57 5.12 -16.61
CA PRO A 134 -12.41 5.37 -15.19
C PRO A 134 -10.96 5.31 -14.75
N TYR A 135 -10.02 5.21 -15.69
CA TYR A 135 -8.61 5.08 -15.30
C TYR A 135 -8.04 6.43 -14.90
N SER A 136 -7.55 6.50 -13.69
CA SER A 136 -6.73 7.61 -13.21
C SER A 136 -5.38 7.11 -12.75
N SER A 137 -4.34 7.89 -13.02
CA SER A 137 -2.99 7.56 -12.56
C SER A 137 -2.79 8.10 -11.15
N VAL A 138 -2.32 7.24 -10.25
CA VAL A 138 -2.04 7.63 -8.87
C VAL A 138 -0.66 7.10 -8.45
N SER A 139 0.10 7.98 -7.81
CA SER A 139 1.42 7.62 -7.26
C SER A 139 1.24 6.96 -5.91
N ARG A 140 1.02 5.64 -5.93
CA ARG A 140 0.66 4.84 -4.75
C ARG A 140 1.75 3.86 -4.34
N LEU A 141 2.82 3.75 -5.11
CA LEU A 141 3.95 2.86 -4.82
C LEU A 141 5.23 3.66 -4.97
N PHE A 142 5.96 3.81 -3.89
CA PHE A 142 7.18 4.61 -3.89
C PHE A 142 8.24 4.01 -2.96
N ARG A 143 9.50 4.31 -3.27
CA ARG A 143 10.62 3.91 -2.41
C ARG A 143 10.56 4.70 -1.11
N ARG A 144 10.77 4.01 0.02
CA ARG A 144 10.83 4.70 1.31
C ARG A 144 12.12 5.55 1.37
N HIS A 145 11.93 6.86 1.34
CA HIS A 145 13.01 7.82 1.33
C HIS A 145 12.61 9.05 2.18
N PRO A 146 13.55 9.62 2.97
CA PRO A 146 13.20 10.74 3.86
C PRO A 146 12.66 11.98 3.14
N ALA A 147 13.00 12.17 1.86
CA ALA A 147 12.51 13.29 1.06
C ALA A 147 11.10 13.08 0.51
N LEU A 148 10.58 11.83 0.49
CA LEU A 148 9.25 11.55 -0.04
C LEU A 148 8.22 11.63 1.09
N ARG A 149 7.38 12.65 1.03
CA ARG A 149 6.33 12.93 2.03
C ARG A 149 5.06 13.40 1.36
N TRP A 150 3.96 13.24 2.07
CA TRP A 150 2.67 13.77 1.66
C TRP A 150 2.57 15.23 2.07
N SER A 151 2.13 16.12 1.16
CA SER A 151 2.17 17.56 1.39
C SER A 151 0.83 18.27 1.30
N ARG A 152 -0.20 17.67 0.71
CA ARG A 152 -1.49 18.34 0.49
C ARG A 152 -2.62 17.72 1.29
N PRO A 153 -3.50 18.55 1.90
CA PRO A 153 -4.52 18.06 2.82
C PRO A 153 -5.61 17.20 2.18
N TYR A 154 -6.07 17.51 0.98
CA TYR A 154 -7.20 16.82 0.37
C TYR A 154 -6.82 15.86 -0.76
N HIS A 155 -5.78 16.15 -1.48
CA HIS A 155 -5.24 15.30 -2.52
C HIS A 155 -3.75 15.11 -2.24
N ALA A 156 -3.49 14.35 -1.17
CA ALA A 156 -2.12 14.12 -0.76
C ALA A 156 -1.31 13.56 -1.93
N MET A 157 -0.25 14.25 -2.27
CA MET A 157 0.70 13.84 -3.29
C MET A 157 2.04 13.60 -2.63
N VAL A 158 2.79 12.68 -3.18
CA VAL A 158 4.17 12.48 -2.76
C VAL A 158 5.01 13.54 -3.47
N ASP A 159 5.65 14.38 -2.68
CA ASP A 159 6.63 15.35 -3.18
C ASP A 159 8.00 14.69 -3.24
N ASP A 160 8.71 14.94 -4.31
CA ASP A 160 10.08 14.51 -4.54
C ASP A 160 11.09 15.60 -4.16
#